data_78c61299779e9ed374b534ad5a663edc
#
_entry.id   78c61299779e9ed374b534ad5a663edc
#
_cell.length_a   1.000
_cell.length_b   1.000
_cell.length_c   1.000
_cell.angle_alpha   90.00
_cell.angle_beta   90.00
_cell.angle_gamma   90.00
#
_symmetry.space_group_name_H-M   'P 1'
#
loop_
_entity.id
_entity.type
_entity.pdbx_description
1 polymer ?
#
loop_
_entity_poly.entity_id
_entity_poly.type
_entity_poly.pdbx_seq_one_letter_code
_entity_poly.pdbx_strand_id
1 'polypeptide(L)'
;MKSFLIIGMGSFGHHLCRALAEQKCEVMAVDRCGACVEDVLPLVVSAKIGDCTNEEVLRSFDVASFDACFVCLGSDVLGSLQITSLLKELGAKKVFSKAEDDLQAKFLLRNGADEVIYPELEVATSIAVS
;
A
#
# COMPACT_ATOMS: atom_id res chain seq x y z
N MET A 1 -14.95 9.64 -6.90
CA MET A 1 -14.65 8.55 -5.95
C MET A 1 -13.13 8.28 -5.97
N LYS A 2 -12.50 8.25 -4.81
CA LYS A 2 -11.06 8.01 -4.72
C LYS A 2 -10.74 6.52 -4.85
N SER A 3 -9.63 6.22 -5.48
CA SER A 3 -9.16 4.85 -5.67
C SER A 3 -7.75 4.68 -5.11
N PHE A 4 -7.51 3.55 -4.45
CA PHE A 4 -6.25 3.28 -3.77
C PHE A 4 -5.77 1.86 -4.04
N LEU A 5 -4.46 1.74 -4.21
CA LEU A 5 -3.78 0.43 -4.30
C LEU A 5 -3.08 0.20 -2.96
N ILE A 6 -3.39 -0.92 -2.30
CA ILE A 6 -2.78 -1.25 -1.02
C ILE A 6 -1.98 -2.54 -1.17
N ILE A 7 -0.68 -2.46 -0.95
CA ILE A 7 0.24 -3.58 -1.10
C ILE A 7 0.68 -4.05 0.28
N GLY A 8 0.37 -5.30 0.59
CA GLY A 8 0.67 -5.88 1.90
C GLY A 8 -0.56 -5.94 2.79
N MET A 9 -1.04 -7.15 3.06
CA MET A 9 -2.27 -7.41 3.81
C MET A 9 -2.00 -7.97 5.20
N GLY A 10 -0.95 -7.49 5.85
CA GLY A 10 -0.74 -7.73 7.25
C GLY A 10 -1.76 -6.93 8.07
N SER A 11 -1.53 -6.83 9.37
CA SER A 11 -2.46 -6.15 10.27
C SER A 11 -2.79 -4.73 9.83
N PHE A 12 -1.78 -3.93 9.51
CA PHE A 12 -2.01 -2.54 9.12
C PHE A 12 -2.71 -2.42 7.77
N GLY A 13 -2.27 -3.18 6.77
CA GLY A 13 -2.88 -3.15 5.44
C GLY A 13 -4.35 -3.56 5.48
N HIS A 14 -4.66 -4.60 6.24
CA HIS A 14 -6.04 -5.04 6.43
C HIS A 14 -6.89 -3.93 7.07
N HIS A 15 -6.36 -3.31 8.13
CA HIS A 15 -7.04 -2.23 8.82
C HIS A 15 -7.28 -1.03 7.90
N LEU A 16 -6.27 -0.69 7.09
CA LEU A 16 -6.38 0.41 6.14
C LEU A 16 -7.45 0.12 5.08
N CYS A 17 -7.51 -1.12 4.57
CA CYS A 17 -8.57 -1.51 3.63
C CYS A 17 -9.95 -1.26 4.22
N ARG A 18 -10.15 -1.65 5.47
CA ARG A 18 -11.43 -1.46 6.15
C ARG A 18 -11.76 0.03 6.29
N ALA A 19 -10.78 0.82 6.74
CA ALA A 19 -11.00 2.25 6.96
C ALA A 19 -11.36 2.98 5.66
N LEU A 20 -10.66 2.65 4.57
CA LEU A 20 -10.94 3.27 3.27
C LEU A 20 -12.26 2.79 2.69
N ALA A 21 -12.61 1.53 2.88
CA ALA A 21 -13.89 1.00 2.41
C ALA A 21 -15.06 1.70 3.14
N GLU A 22 -14.90 1.96 4.43
CA GLU A 22 -15.91 2.70 5.21
C GLU A 22 -16.10 4.12 4.70
N GLN A 23 -15.06 4.71 4.12
CA GLN A 23 -15.13 6.03 3.48
C GLN A 23 -15.60 5.94 2.03
N LYS A 24 -16.05 4.78 1.60
CA LYS A 24 -16.56 4.52 0.26
C LYS A 24 -15.53 4.75 -0.85
N CYS A 25 -14.26 4.51 -0.53
CA CYS A 25 -13.19 4.54 -1.53
C CYS A 25 -13.13 3.20 -2.25
N GLU A 26 -12.64 3.22 -3.49
CA GLU A 26 -12.35 1.99 -4.22
C GLU A 26 -10.95 1.52 -3.84
N VAL A 27 -10.84 0.27 -3.42
CA VAL A 27 -9.57 -0.30 -2.97
C VAL A 27 -9.23 -1.54 -3.78
N MET A 28 -8.00 -1.59 -4.26
CA MET A 28 -7.41 -2.82 -4.79
C MET A 28 -6.34 -3.27 -3.80
N ALA A 29 -6.49 -4.49 -3.29
CA ALA A 29 -5.57 -5.06 -2.32
C ALA A 29 -4.68 -6.11 -2.97
N VAL A 30 -3.40 -6.14 -2.61
CA VAL A 30 -2.44 -7.09 -3.16
C VAL A 30 -1.56 -7.64 -2.06
N ASP A 31 -1.34 -8.97 -2.06
CA ASP A 31 -0.38 -9.62 -1.18
C ASP A 31 0.05 -10.93 -1.82
N ARG A 32 1.20 -11.44 -1.41
CA ARG A 32 1.65 -12.76 -1.82
C ARG A 32 0.89 -13.87 -1.11
N CYS A 33 0.32 -13.57 0.04
CA CYS A 33 -0.39 -14.52 0.89
C CYS A 33 -1.85 -14.62 0.44
N GLY A 34 -2.25 -15.76 -0.11
CA GLY A 34 -3.62 -15.97 -0.57
C GLY A 34 -4.65 -15.86 0.53
N ALA A 35 -4.37 -16.40 1.71
CA ALA A 35 -5.29 -16.32 2.85
C ALA A 35 -5.50 -14.87 3.30
N CYS A 36 -4.43 -14.07 3.28
CA CYS A 36 -4.52 -12.65 3.64
C CYS A 36 -5.39 -11.87 2.65
N VAL A 37 -5.28 -12.21 1.37
CA VAL A 37 -6.09 -11.59 0.32
C VAL A 37 -7.56 -11.99 0.48
N GLU A 38 -7.83 -13.24 0.77
CA GLU A 38 -9.21 -13.70 0.96
C GLU A 38 -9.91 -12.96 2.10
N ASP A 39 -9.19 -12.65 3.17
CA ASP A 39 -9.76 -11.97 4.33
C ASP A 39 -10.29 -10.57 4.01
N VAL A 40 -9.77 -9.92 2.98
CA VAL A 40 -10.21 -8.57 2.62
C VAL A 40 -11.18 -8.52 1.45
N LEU A 41 -11.44 -9.65 0.80
CA LEU A 41 -12.35 -9.69 -0.36
C LEU A 41 -13.69 -8.98 -0.13
N PRO A 42 -14.36 -9.15 1.03
CA PRO A 42 -15.63 -8.46 1.25
C PRO A 42 -15.52 -6.94 1.35
N LEU A 43 -14.31 -6.41 1.54
CA LEU A 43 -14.09 -5.00 1.79
C LEU A 43 -13.64 -4.21 0.55
N VAL A 44 -13.12 -4.91 -0.46
CA VAL A 44 -12.41 -4.26 -1.56
C VAL A 44 -13.07 -4.50 -2.91
N VAL A 45 -12.81 -3.62 -3.85
CA VAL A 45 -13.33 -3.75 -5.22
C VAL A 45 -12.60 -4.88 -5.95
N SER A 46 -11.31 -5.02 -5.69
CA SER A 46 -10.46 -6.01 -6.34
C SER A 46 -9.37 -6.45 -5.38
N ALA A 47 -9.02 -7.73 -5.43
CA ALA A 47 -7.92 -8.27 -4.64
C ALA A 47 -7.11 -9.24 -5.51
N LYS A 48 -5.79 -9.14 -5.43
CA LYS A 48 -4.88 -9.94 -6.24
C LYS A 48 -3.81 -10.59 -5.38
N ILE A 49 -3.45 -11.81 -5.75
CA ILE A 49 -2.31 -12.51 -5.15
C ILE A 49 -1.12 -12.26 -6.07
N GLY A 50 -0.06 -11.68 -5.54
CA GLY A 50 1.13 -11.42 -6.35
C GLY A 50 2.27 -10.83 -5.56
N ASP A 51 3.47 -10.93 -6.12
CA ASP A 51 4.69 -10.38 -5.55
C ASP A 51 5.02 -9.06 -6.25
N CYS A 52 4.78 -7.96 -5.57
CA CYS A 52 4.97 -6.62 -6.14
C CYS A 52 6.45 -6.20 -6.25
N THR A 53 7.39 -6.99 -5.75
CA THR A 53 8.80 -6.75 -6.05
C THR A 53 9.12 -7.11 -7.50
N ASN A 54 8.23 -7.86 -8.15
CA ASN A 54 8.33 -8.15 -9.57
C ASN A 54 7.71 -7.01 -10.36
N GLU A 55 8.52 -6.31 -11.14
CA GLU A 55 8.08 -5.15 -11.90
C GLU A 55 6.90 -5.44 -12.82
N GLU A 56 6.89 -6.62 -13.46
CA GLU A 56 5.81 -6.97 -14.37
C GLU A 56 4.46 -7.08 -13.64
N VAL A 57 4.48 -7.55 -12.40
CA VAL A 57 3.26 -7.62 -11.58
C VAL A 57 2.72 -6.22 -11.33
N LEU A 58 3.59 -5.30 -10.90
CA LEU A 58 3.17 -3.92 -10.66
C LEU A 58 2.69 -3.24 -11.94
N ARG A 59 3.36 -3.47 -13.07
CA ARG A 59 2.94 -2.88 -14.35
C ARG A 59 1.52 -3.28 -14.72
N SER A 60 1.11 -4.49 -14.37
CA SER A 60 -0.21 -5.00 -14.71
C SER A 60 -1.35 -4.28 -13.98
N PHE A 61 -1.04 -3.52 -12.93
CA PHE A 61 -2.06 -2.89 -12.10
C PHE A 61 -2.37 -1.44 -12.49
N ASP A 62 -1.68 -0.88 -13.48
CA ASP A 62 -1.86 0.51 -13.89
C ASP A 62 -1.77 1.48 -12.70
N VAL A 63 -0.61 1.45 -12.05
CA VAL A 63 -0.42 2.16 -10.77
C VAL A 63 -0.64 3.66 -10.87
N ALA A 64 -0.44 4.25 -12.04
CA ALA A 64 -0.64 5.68 -12.25
C ALA A 64 -2.12 6.08 -12.21
N SER A 65 -3.04 5.13 -12.32
CA SER A 65 -4.47 5.43 -12.30
C SER A 65 -5.04 5.63 -10.89
N PHE A 66 -4.33 5.14 -9.86
CA PHE A 66 -4.79 5.27 -8.49
C PHE A 66 -4.46 6.66 -7.93
N ASP A 67 -5.33 7.16 -7.06
CA ASP A 67 -5.08 8.43 -6.38
C ASP A 67 -3.88 8.33 -5.43
N ALA A 68 -3.69 7.16 -4.83
CA ALA A 68 -2.50 6.88 -4.03
C ALA A 68 -2.24 5.37 -3.96
N CYS A 69 -0.97 5.04 -3.70
CA CYS A 69 -0.54 3.66 -3.47
C CYS A 69 0.08 3.57 -2.08
N PHE A 70 -0.24 2.50 -1.35
CA PHE A 70 0.25 2.28 0.01
C PHE A 70 1.11 1.03 0.06
N VAL A 71 2.31 1.16 0.61
CA VAL A 71 3.23 0.04 0.79
C VAL A 71 3.23 -0.34 2.26
N CYS A 72 2.63 -1.48 2.59
CA CYS A 72 2.36 -1.90 3.96
C CYS A 72 2.99 -3.26 4.29
N LEU A 73 4.27 -3.42 4.03
CA LEU A 73 4.94 -4.72 4.08
C LEU A 73 5.51 -5.13 5.45
N GLY A 74 5.12 -4.51 6.51
CA GLY A 74 5.58 -4.91 7.84
C GLY A 74 7.10 -4.79 7.98
N SER A 75 7.77 -5.89 8.36
CA SER A 75 9.20 -5.89 8.64
C SER A 75 10.07 -6.11 7.41
N ASP A 76 9.49 -6.30 6.23
CA ASP A 76 10.27 -6.50 5.01
C ASP A 76 10.80 -5.17 4.48
N VAL A 77 11.92 -4.72 5.05
CA VAL A 77 12.51 -3.41 4.73
C VAL A 77 12.93 -3.34 3.26
N LEU A 78 13.63 -4.37 2.79
CA LEU A 78 14.11 -4.38 1.40
C LEU A 78 12.96 -4.39 0.41
N GLY A 79 11.95 -5.23 0.64
CA GLY A 79 10.77 -5.29 -0.21
C GLY A 79 10.04 -3.94 -0.25
N SER A 80 9.93 -3.28 0.90
CA SER A 80 9.30 -1.96 0.98
C SER A 80 10.04 -0.93 0.13
N LEU A 81 11.37 -0.92 0.19
CA LEU A 81 12.19 0.00 -0.59
C LEU A 81 12.05 -0.28 -2.09
N GLN A 82 12.10 -1.56 -2.47
CA GLN A 82 11.99 -1.96 -3.88
C GLN A 82 10.64 -1.54 -4.46
N ILE A 83 9.55 -1.85 -3.76
CA ILE A 83 8.21 -1.54 -4.25
C ILE A 83 7.96 -0.04 -4.29
N THR A 84 8.41 0.69 -3.27
CA THR A 84 8.31 2.16 -3.26
C THR A 84 8.99 2.77 -4.49
N SER A 85 10.21 2.33 -4.78
CA SER A 85 10.95 2.81 -5.93
C SER A 85 10.26 2.46 -7.23
N LEU A 86 9.80 1.23 -7.39
CA LEU A 86 9.10 0.79 -8.60
C LEU A 86 7.80 1.58 -8.82
N LEU A 87 7.03 1.82 -7.77
CA LEU A 87 5.80 2.60 -7.90
C LEU A 87 6.07 3.99 -8.45
N LYS A 88 7.11 4.65 -7.97
CA LYS A 88 7.46 5.98 -8.48
C LYS A 88 7.94 5.92 -9.92
N GLU A 89 8.74 4.93 -10.27
CA GLU A 89 9.20 4.75 -11.65
C GLU A 89 8.04 4.51 -12.60
N LEU A 90 7.01 3.80 -12.14
CA LEU A 90 5.82 3.51 -12.95
C LEU A 90 4.79 4.64 -12.96
N GLY A 91 5.09 5.75 -12.32
CA GLY A 91 4.27 6.94 -12.39
C GLY A 91 3.16 7.06 -11.37
N ALA A 92 3.25 6.33 -10.24
CA ALA A 92 2.26 6.46 -9.17
C ALA A 92 2.14 7.93 -8.75
N LYS A 93 0.91 8.40 -8.60
CA LYS A 93 0.65 9.81 -8.26
C LYS A 93 1.14 10.16 -6.87
N LYS A 94 0.92 9.27 -5.90
CA LYS A 94 1.33 9.47 -4.52
C LYS A 94 1.61 8.13 -3.89
N VAL A 95 2.74 8.03 -3.17
CA VAL A 95 3.15 6.79 -2.50
C VAL A 95 3.31 7.04 -1.02
N PHE A 96 2.54 6.29 -0.23
CA PHE A 96 2.68 6.22 1.22
C PHE A 96 3.37 4.91 1.56
N SER A 97 4.41 4.95 2.37
CA SER A 97 5.11 3.73 2.75
C SER A 97 5.19 3.61 4.27
N LYS A 98 4.85 2.43 4.77
CA LYS A 98 4.87 2.16 6.19
C LYS A 98 6.31 1.97 6.67
N ALA A 99 6.67 2.60 7.79
CA ALA A 99 7.97 2.46 8.41
C ALA A 99 7.84 2.01 9.86
N GLU A 100 8.77 1.17 10.30
CA GLU A 100 8.84 0.71 11.68
C GLU A 100 9.62 1.71 12.55
N ASP A 101 10.57 2.43 11.95
CA ASP A 101 11.42 3.37 12.66
C ASP A 101 11.87 4.52 11.75
N ASP A 102 12.57 5.48 12.35
CA ASP A 102 13.01 6.69 11.63
C ASP A 102 14.06 6.40 10.57
N LEU A 103 14.91 5.40 10.77
CA LEU A 103 15.94 5.06 9.78
C LEU A 103 15.29 4.51 8.52
N GLN A 104 14.34 3.60 8.68
CA GLN A 104 13.58 3.06 7.55
C GLN A 104 12.83 4.19 6.83
N ALA A 105 12.22 5.09 7.60
CA ALA A 105 11.49 6.23 7.05
C ALA A 105 12.38 7.08 6.15
N LYS A 106 13.60 7.35 6.60
CA LYS A 106 14.57 8.13 5.83
C LYS A 106 14.88 7.49 4.49
N PHE A 107 15.11 6.17 4.48
CA PHE A 107 15.42 5.47 3.23
C PHE A 107 14.20 5.39 2.31
N LEU A 108 13.01 5.21 2.87
CA LEU A 108 11.78 5.20 2.06
C LEU A 108 11.59 6.54 1.36
N LEU A 109 11.77 7.64 2.08
CA LEU A 109 11.65 8.98 1.49
C LEU A 109 12.69 9.20 0.39
N ARG A 110 13.92 8.74 0.60
CA ARG A 110 14.97 8.85 -0.42
C ARG A 110 14.67 8.00 -1.66
N ASN A 111 13.92 6.92 -1.50
CA ASN A 111 13.59 6.03 -2.61
C ASN A 111 12.27 6.37 -3.29
N GLY A 112 11.65 7.48 -2.92
CA GLY A 112 10.50 7.98 -3.66
C GLY A 112 9.17 7.98 -2.93
N ALA A 113 9.11 7.55 -1.66
CA ALA A 113 7.89 7.71 -0.89
C ALA A 113 7.56 9.18 -0.74
N ASP A 114 6.32 9.55 -0.97
CA ASP A 114 5.88 10.92 -0.76
C ASP A 114 5.64 11.19 0.72
N GLU A 115 5.16 10.17 1.44
CA GLU A 115 4.95 10.24 2.88
C GLU A 115 5.23 8.89 3.52
N VAL A 116 5.58 8.92 4.80
CA VAL A 116 5.83 7.72 5.59
C VAL A 116 4.79 7.62 6.70
N ILE A 117 4.35 6.40 6.97
CA ILE A 117 3.32 6.13 7.96
C ILE A 117 3.88 5.23 9.06
N TYR A 118 3.61 5.59 10.32
CA TYR A 118 3.97 4.79 11.49
C TYR A 118 2.70 4.11 11.99
N PRO A 119 2.63 2.77 12.02
CA PRO A 119 1.37 2.06 12.22
C PRO A 119 0.76 2.16 13.62
N GLU A 120 1.54 2.45 14.64
CA GLU A 120 1.04 2.56 16.01
C GLU A 120 0.27 3.86 16.28
N LEU A 121 0.30 4.79 15.32
CA LEU A 121 -0.49 6.01 15.41
C LEU A 121 -1.84 5.74 14.76
N GLU A 122 -2.86 6.52 15.10
CA GLU A 122 -4.19 6.37 14.51
C GLU A 122 -4.22 6.87 13.07
N VAL A 123 -3.21 6.50 12.31
CA VAL A 123 -2.93 7.08 11.00
C VAL A 123 -3.91 6.59 9.95
N ALA A 124 -4.33 5.32 10.03
CA ALA A 124 -5.27 4.78 9.05
C ALA A 124 -6.57 5.58 9.02
N THR A 125 -7.11 5.93 10.20
CA THR A 125 -8.30 6.75 10.28
C THR A 125 -8.07 8.15 9.74
N SER A 126 -6.95 8.76 10.07
CA SER A 126 -6.60 10.10 9.60
C SER A 126 -6.47 10.14 8.08
N ILE A 127 -5.86 9.12 7.49
CA ILE A 127 -5.70 9.03 6.04
C ILE A 127 -7.06 8.87 5.37
N ALA A 128 -7.93 8.04 5.95
CA ALA A 128 -9.24 7.78 5.37
C ALA A 128 -10.11 9.03 5.31
N VAL A 129 -10.00 9.93 6.29
CA VAL A 129 -10.80 11.15 6.32
C VAL A 129 -10.15 12.32 5.57
N SER A 130 -8.87 12.20 5.27
CA SER A 130 -8.17 13.22 4.50
C SER A 130 -8.52 13.12 3.03
#